data_c4aedc3b0c0f08bf81380a3e4f762d83
#
_entry.id   c4aedc3b0c0f08bf81380a3e4f762d83
#
_cell.length_a   1.000
_cell.length_b   1.000
_cell.length_c   1.000
_cell.angle_alpha   90.00
_cell.angle_beta   90.00
_cell.angle_gamma   90.00
#
_symmetry.space_group_name_H-M   'P 1'
#
loop_
_entity.id
_entity.type
_entity.pdbx_description
1 polymer ?
#
loop_
_entity_poly.entity_id
_entity_poly.type
_entity_poly.pdbx_seq_one_letter_code
_entity_poly.pdbx_strand_id
1 'polypeptide(L)'
;GMEDTITPVRYMMEPQYTPLSELSEEHEAEQSLEAQLSDGWHVDQNNGSVEFYVEKNLGWRLEIVDAAAGSRFYDLNQTTDGGKTWTKINEDPFDGTMGVAEGLEFFDSQFGFAGLAGASGAHSQIYVTYNGGATFEPVTLPLDSATELSPYASELHFSASDYQYMMMPEKDGDTYKIKLINQVGEQEGICFTTEDQGKTWTFAGAFSDYGNDGE
;
A
#
# COMPACT_ATOMS: atom_id res chain seq x y z
N GLY A 1 -56.16 -29.31 -51.41
CA GLY A 1 -55.01 -28.55 -51.08
C GLY A 1 -55.17 -27.96 -49.68
N MET A 2 -54.42 -28.49 -48.73
CA MET A 2 -54.24 -27.86 -47.42
C MET A 2 -53.00 -27.01 -47.49
N GLU A 3 -53.17 -25.71 -47.31
CA GLU A 3 -52.04 -24.81 -47.08
C GLU A 3 -51.63 -24.86 -45.64
N ASP A 4 -50.46 -25.43 -45.37
CA ASP A 4 -49.79 -25.33 -44.07
C ASP A 4 -49.24 -23.93 -43.90
N THR A 5 -49.95 -23.11 -43.08
CA THR A 5 -49.45 -21.81 -42.63
C THR A 5 -48.45 -22.03 -41.53
N ILE A 6 -47.15 -21.95 -41.82
CA ILE A 6 -46.11 -21.91 -40.81
C ILE A 6 -46.14 -20.54 -40.13
N THR A 7 -46.63 -20.50 -38.91
CA THR A 7 -46.54 -19.30 -38.07
C THR A 7 -45.12 -19.22 -37.51
N PRO A 8 -44.32 -18.20 -37.86
CA PRO A 8 -42.99 -18.08 -37.26
C PRO A 8 -43.14 -17.74 -35.77
N VAL A 9 -42.70 -18.63 -34.91
CA VAL A 9 -42.54 -18.35 -33.48
C VAL A 9 -41.41 -17.34 -33.35
N ARG A 10 -41.74 -16.07 -33.22
CA ARG A 10 -40.79 -15.04 -32.84
C ARG A 10 -40.39 -15.30 -31.39
N TYR A 11 -39.28 -15.92 -31.17
CA TYR A 11 -38.57 -15.81 -29.90
C TYR A 11 -38.12 -14.34 -29.78
N MET A 12 -38.91 -13.52 -29.12
CA MET A 12 -38.45 -12.25 -28.59
C MET A 12 -37.62 -12.56 -27.33
N MET A 13 -36.38 -12.98 -27.51
CA MET A 13 -35.33 -12.64 -26.56
C MET A 13 -35.15 -11.15 -26.74
N GLU A 14 -35.53 -10.36 -25.75
CA GLU A 14 -35.01 -8.98 -25.66
C GLU A 14 -33.52 -9.14 -25.54
N PRO A 15 -32.69 -8.77 -26.54
CA PRO A 15 -31.27 -8.69 -26.31
C PRO A 15 -31.10 -7.60 -25.28
N GLN A 16 -30.55 -7.91 -24.12
CA GLN A 16 -29.93 -6.91 -23.26
C GLN A 16 -28.79 -6.34 -24.08
N TYR A 17 -29.09 -5.31 -24.85
CA TYR A 17 -28.13 -4.62 -25.67
C TYR A 17 -27.38 -3.66 -24.76
N THR A 18 -26.21 -4.09 -24.31
CA THR A 18 -25.24 -3.19 -23.69
C THR A 18 -24.50 -2.47 -24.83
N PRO A 19 -24.53 -1.15 -24.91
CA PRO A 19 -23.80 -0.41 -25.93
C PRO A 19 -22.32 -0.78 -25.92
N LEU A 20 -21.70 -0.84 -27.10
CA LEU A 20 -20.29 -1.23 -27.24
C LEU A 20 -19.36 -0.28 -26.45
N SER A 21 -19.76 0.98 -26.27
CA SER A 21 -19.08 1.97 -25.44
C SER A 21 -19.08 1.60 -23.95
N GLU A 22 -20.20 1.11 -23.43
CA GLU A 22 -20.29 0.66 -22.03
C GLU A 22 -19.46 -0.60 -21.80
N LEU A 23 -19.47 -1.55 -22.75
CA LEU A 23 -18.62 -2.75 -22.70
C LEU A 23 -17.14 -2.42 -22.80
N SER A 24 -16.73 -1.40 -23.57
CA SER A 24 -15.35 -0.97 -23.63
C SER A 24 -14.90 -0.26 -22.37
N GLU A 25 -15.73 0.59 -21.79
CA GLU A 25 -15.47 1.26 -20.50
C GLU A 25 -15.37 0.25 -19.34
N GLU A 26 -16.27 -0.73 -19.29
CA GLU A 26 -16.20 -1.82 -18.30
C GLU A 26 -14.92 -2.66 -18.48
N HIS A 27 -14.53 -2.98 -19.70
CA HIS A 27 -13.34 -3.77 -19.98
C HIS A 27 -12.04 -3.01 -19.66
N GLU A 28 -11.97 -1.71 -19.98
CA GLU A 28 -10.85 -0.84 -19.61
C GLU A 28 -10.75 -0.68 -18.08
N ALA A 29 -11.88 -0.54 -17.39
CA ALA A 29 -11.91 -0.49 -15.94
C ALA A 29 -11.47 -1.82 -15.30
N GLU A 30 -11.89 -2.97 -15.84
CA GLU A 30 -11.45 -4.28 -15.38
C GLU A 30 -9.94 -4.51 -15.58
N GLN A 31 -9.40 -4.15 -16.75
CA GLN A 31 -7.97 -4.25 -17.02
C GLN A 31 -7.14 -3.32 -16.12
N SER A 32 -7.62 -2.11 -15.87
CA SER A 32 -6.99 -1.16 -14.97
C SER A 32 -6.96 -1.71 -13.52
N LEU A 33 -8.07 -2.30 -13.07
CA LEU A 33 -8.15 -2.89 -11.74
C LEU A 33 -7.28 -4.15 -11.58
N GLU A 34 -7.22 -5.01 -12.60
CA GLU A 34 -6.31 -6.17 -12.61
C GLU A 34 -4.83 -5.74 -12.56
N ALA A 35 -4.47 -4.65 -13.25
CA ALA A 35 -3.13 -4.06 -13.15
C ALA A 35 -2.86 -3.52 -11.74
N GLN A 36 -3.82 -2.85 -11.11
CA GLN A 36 -3.70 -2.34 -9.73
C GLN A 36 -3.53 -3.46 -8.70
N LEU A 37 -4.24 -4.58 -8.85
CA LEU A 37 -4.09 -5.76 -7.98
C LEU A 37 -2.71 -6.41 -8.09
N SER A 38 -2.03 -6.25 -9.23
CA SER A 38 -0.72 -6.85 -9.47
C SER A 38 0.46 -5.97 -9.05
N ASP A 39 0.27 -4.65 -8.94
CA ASP A 39 1.34 -3.66 -8.76
C ASP A 39 1.47 -3.11 -7.33
N GLY A 40 0.64 -3.58 -6.36
CA GLY A 40 0.61 -3.05 -5.00
C GLY A 40 -0.18 -1.74 -4.91
N TRP A 41 0.30 -0.79 -4.09
CA TRP A 41 -0.36 0.52 -3.99
C TRP A 41 0.07 1.43 -5.14
N HIS A 42 -0.81 2.35 -5.48
CA HIS A 42 -0.50 3.38 -6.49
C HIS A 42 -0.95 4.76 -6.00
N VAL A 43 -0.29 5.78 -6.55
CA VAL A 43 -0.61 7.18 -6.28
C VAL A 43 -1.38 7.73 -7.47
N ASP A 44 -2.60 8.21 -7.24
CA ASP A 44 -3.36 8.94 -8.26
C ASP A 44 -2.67 10.29 -8.55
N GLN A 45 -2.17 10.43 -9.77
CA GLN A 45 -1.44 11.62 -10.19
C GLN A 45 -2.31 12.88 -10.27
N ASN A 46 -3.63 12.75 -10.28
CA ASN A 46 -4.55 13.89 -10.37
C ASN A 46 -4.81 14.54 -9.01
N ASN A 47 -4.89 13.74 -7.95
CA ASN A 47 -5.27 14.22 -6.62
C ASN A 47 -4.29 13.85 -5.52
N GLY A 48 -3.29 12.98 -5.80
CA GLY A 48 -2.27 12.56 -4.84
C GLY A 48 -2.79 11.57 -3.79
N SER A 49 -3.97 10.98 -3.97
CA SER A 49 -4.45 9.90 -3.11
C SER A 49 -3.64 8.63 -3.33
N VAL A 50 -3.55 7.80 -2.30
CA VAL A 50 -2.86 6.51 -2.36
C VAL A 50 -3.91 5.41 -2.26
N GLU A 51 -3.98 4.55 -3.25
CA GLU A 51 -4.96 3.46 -3.33
C GLU A 51 -4.28 2.10 -3.30
N PHE A 52 -4.96 1.13 -2.69
CA PHE A 52 -4.58 -0.27 -2.67
C PHE A 52 -5.82 -1.16 -2.70
N TYR A 53 -5.75 -2.24 -3.47
CA TYR A 53 -6.79 -3.26 -3.54
C TYR A 53 -6.22 -4.62 -3.14
N VAL A 54 -6.81 -5.25 -2.14
CA VAL A 54 -6.48 -6.64 -1.76
C VAL A 54 -7.23 -7.66 -2.61
N GLU A 55 -8.39 -7.27 -3.10
CA GLU A 55 -9.25 -8.06 -3.98
C GLU A 55 -9.97 -7.13 -4.96
N LYS A 56 -10.53 -7.69 -6.05
CA LYS A 56 -11.24 -6.93 -7.09
C LYS A 56 -12.25 -5.90 -6.55
N ASN A 57 -12.94 -6.23 -5.48
CA ASN A 57 -13.99 -5.37 -4.92
C ASN A 57 -13.57 -4.66 -3.63
N LEU A 58 -12.53 -5.13 -2.95
CA LEU A 58 -12.12 -4.62 -1.64
C LEU A 58 -10.83 -3.82 -1.75
N GLY A 59 -10.91 -2.54 -1.46
CA GLY A 59 -9.77 -1.63 -1.51
C GLY A 59 -9.86 -0.50 -0.49
N TRP A 60 -8.75 0.18 -0.30
CA TRP A 60 -8.62 1.34 0.58
C TRP A 60 -7.95 2.49 -0.16
N ARG A 61 -8.27 3.69 0.26
CA ARG A 61 -7.72 4.93 -0.28
C ARG A 61 -7.42 5.93 0.83
N LEU A 62 -6.15 6.34 0.92
CA LEU A 62 -5.75 7.53 1.68
C LEU A 62 -6.04 8.77 0.83
N GLU A 63 -6.98 9.59 1.26
CA GLU A 63 -7.40 10.79 0.57
C GLU A 63 -6.92 12.03 1.32
N ILE A 64 -6.39 13.01 0.58
CA ILE A 64 -5.88 14.26 1.18
C ILE A 64 -7.07 15.11 1.59
N VAL A 65 -7.15 15.46 2.88
CA VAL A 65 -8.20 16.33 3.43
C VAL A 65 -7.72 17.74 3.72
N ASP A 66 -6.41 17.91 3.96
CA ASP A 66 -5.77 19.21 4.16
C ASP A 66 -4.29 19.15 3.81
N ALA A 67 -3.69 20.30 3.50
CA ALA A 67 -2.27 20.39 3.16
C ALA A 67 -1.67 21.70 3.66
N ALA A 68 -0.49 21.59 4.27
CA ALA A 68 0.29 22.75 4.71
C ALA A 68 1.79 22.49 4.58
N ALA A 69 2.52 23.45 4.01
CA ALA A 69 3.99 23.46 3.93
C ALA A 69 4.61 22.15 3.36
N GLY A 70 3.96 21.54 2.35
CA GLY A 70 4.42 20.30 1.72
C GLY A 70 4.01 19.02 2.44
N SER A 71 3.40 19.11 3.62
CA SER A 71 2.78 17.99 4.34
C SER A 71 1.29 17.99 4.14
N ARG A 72 0.68 16.82 4.34
CA ARG A 72 -0.75 16.57 4.14
C ARG A 72 -1.35 15.83 5.31
N PHE A 73 -2.63 16.08 5.57
CA PHE A 73 -3.48 15.22 6.38
C PHE A 73 -4.28 14.31 5.46
N TYR A 74 -4.55 13.12 5.95
CA TYR A 74 -5.30 12.11 5.20
C TYR A 74 -6.49 11.64 6.02
N ASP A 75 -7.55 11.25 5.33
CA ASP A 75 -8.52 10.28 5.82
C ASP A 75 -8.36 8.94 5.09
N LEU A 76 -8.93 7.88 5.65
CA LEU A 76 -8.95 6.57 5.03
C LEU A 76 -10.37 6.21 4.64
N ASN A 77 -10.54 5.89 3.37
CA ASN A 77 -11.78 5.43 2.79
C ASN A 77 -11.63 3.97 2.34
N GLN A 78 -12.74 3.23 2.38
CA GLN A 78 -12.81 1.85 1.93
C GLN A 78 -13.88 1.70 0.85
N THR A 79 -13.60 0.86 -0.14
CA THR A 79 -14.57 0.39 -1.12
C THR A 79 -14.79 -1.11 -0.97
N THR A 80 -16.02 -1.57 -1.22
CA THR A 80 -16.39 -2.98 -1.30
C THR A 80 -17.03 -3.34 -2.64
N ASP A 81 -16.99 -2.41 -3.60
CA ASP A 81 -17.60 -2.53 -4.92
C ASP A 81 -16.64 -2.17 -6.07
N GLY A 82 -15.33 -2.28 -5.81
CA GLY A 82 -14.30 -2.03 -6.82
C GLY A 82 -14.11 -0.56 -7.15
N GLY A 83 -14.26 0.31 -6.15
CA GLY A 83 -14.02 1.74 -6.30
C GLY A 83 -15.22 2.54 -6.84
N LYS A 84 -16.38 1.90 -7.04
CA LYS A 84 -17.59 2.60 -7.49
C LYS A 84 -18.14 3.52 -6.41
N THR A 85 -18.08 3.08 -5.15
CA THR A 85 -18.39 3.89 -3.97
C THR A 85 -17.30 3.76 -2.90
N TRP A 86 -17.10 4.85 -2.17
CA TRP A 86 -16.10 4.93 -1.10
C TRP A 86 -16.77 5.38 0.19
N THR A 87 -16.45 4.71 1.28
CA THR A 87 -16.94 5.02 2.62
C THR A 87 -15.75 5.37 3.51
N LYS A 88 -15.80 6.54 4.13
CA LYS A 88 -14.80 6.95 5.11
C LYS A 88 -14.88 6.06 6.33
N ILE A 89 -13.76 5.44 6.71
CA ILE A 89 -13.65 4.54 7.86
C ILE A 89 -12.73 5.07 8.95
N ASN A 90 -11.85 6.02 8.62
CA ASN A 90 -10.96 6.66 9.59
C ASN A 90 -10.68 8.10 9.15
N GLU A 91 -10.96 9.07 10.02
CA GLU A 91 -10.78 10.51 9.75
C GLU A 91 -9.35 10.98 10.01
N ASP A 92 -8.56 10.20 10.75
CA ASP A 92 -7.18 10.54 11.12
C ASP A 92 -6.34 9.25 11.32
N PRO A 93 -5.96 8.57 10.23
CA PRO A 93 -5.21 7.31 10.31
C PRO A 93 -3.81 7.46 10.90
N PHE A 94 -3.28 8.67 11.01
CA PHE A 94 -1.92 8.94 11.47
C PHE A 94 -1.86 9.74 12.78
N ASP A 95 -2.96 9.79 13.54
CA ASP A 95 -3.08 10.43 14.86
C ASP A 95 -2.54 11.87 14.88
N GLY A 96 -3.06 12.72 13.98
CA GLY A 96 -2.69 14.12 13.83
C GLY A 96 -1.33 14.38 13.19
N THR A 97 -0.63 13.34 12.75
CA THR A 97 0.67 13.49 12.10
C THR A 97 0.49 13.90 10.64
N MET A 98 1.15 14.99 10.24
CA MET A 98 1.21 15.44 8.87
C MET A 98 2.40 14.84 8.14
N GLY A 99 2.23 14.53 6.86
CA GLY A 99 3.32 14.02 6.04
C GLY A 99 2.92 13.80 4.59
N VAL A 100 3.67 12.95 3.93
CA VAL A 100 3.40 12.45 2.59
C VAL A 100 3.21 10.94 2.68
N ALA A 101 2.04 10.45 2.31
CA ALA A 101 1.78 9.01 2.31
C ALA A 101 2.67 8.33 1.26
N GLU A 102 3.41 7.33 1.69
CA GLU A 102 4.39 6.61 0.85
C GLU A 102 4.04 5.15 0.62
N GLY A 103 2.94 4.69 1.17
CA GLY A 103 2.48 3.34 0.95
C GLY A 103 1.19 3.05 1.70
N LEU A 104 0.47 2.08 1.17
CA LEU A 104 -0.75 1.52 1.74
C LEU A 104 -0.85 0.08 1.24
N GLU A 105 -0.85 -0.89 2.14
CA GLU A 105 -0.90 -2.29 1.75
C GLU A 105 -1.66 -3.10 2.79
N PHE A 106 -2.64 -3.87 2.34
CA PHE A 106 -3.42 -4.80 3.16
C PHE A 106 -3.16 -6.22 2.69
N PHE A 107 -3.07 -7.16 3.62
CA PHE A 107 -2.85 -8.58 3.34
C PHE A 107 -4.12 -9.40 3.46
N ASP A 108 -5.11 -8.84 4.11
CA ASP A 108 -6.50 -9.31 4.18
C ASP A 108 -7.42 -8.12 4.52
N SER A 109 -8.70 -8.40 4.84
CA SER A 109 -9.67 -7.36 5.18
C SER A 109 -9.42 -6.64 6.50
N GLN A 110 -8.47 -7.11 7.33
CA GLN A 110 -8.22 -6.61 8.69
C GLN A 110 -6.80 -6.09 8.89
N PHE A 111 -5.82 -6.82 8.35
CA PHE A 111 -4.40 -6.57 8.59
C PHE A 111 -3.74 -5.84 7.43
N GLY A 112 -3.03 -4.75 7.75
CA GLY A 112 -2.32 -3.96 6.76
C GLY A 112 -1.35 -2.96 7.38
N PHE A 113 -0.60 -2.28 6.50
CA PHE A 113 0.32 -1.22 6.84
C PHE A 113 0.07 0.04 6.01
N ALA A 114 0.40 1.19 6.59
CA ALA A 114 0.46 2.46 5.90
C ALA A 114 1.79 3.15 6.23
N GLY A 115 2.37 3.86 5.26
CA GLY A 115 3.61 4.61 5.42
C GLY A 115 3.39 6.11 5.28
N LEU A 116 4.00 6.88 6.17
CA LEU A 116 3.96 8.35 6.17
C LEU A 116 5.37 8.91 6.32
N ALA A 117 5.86 9.62 5.31
CA ALA A 117 7.13 10.32 5.37
C ALA A 117 6.94 11.78 5.78
N GLY A 118 7.94 12.35 6.44
CA GLY A 118 8.02 13.80 6.64
C GLY A 118 8.19 14.54 5.31
N ALA A 119 7.78 15.81 5.26
CA ALA A 119 7.86 16.64 4.05
C ALA A 119 9.28 16.77 3.45
N SER A 120 10.31 16.63 4.27
CA SER A 120 11.70 16.64 3.82
C SER A 120 12.19 15.29 3.25
N GLY A 121 11.40 14.23 3.40
CA GLY A 121 11.83 12.84 3.09
C GLY A 121 12.93 12.29 4.01
N ALA A 122 13.25 13.00 5.10
CA ALA A 122 14.36 12.65 5.98
C ALA A 122 14.02 11.50 6.96
N HIS A 123 12.76 11.31 7.22
CA HIS A 123 12.23 10.25 8.09
C HIS A 123 10.90 9.75 7.56
N SER A 124 10.60 8.53 7.88
CA SER A 124 9.30 7.92 7.61
C SER A 124 8.90 6.99 8.75
N GLN A 125 7.60 6.87 8.97
CA GLN A 125 6.99 6.03 9.99
C GLN A 125 6.02 5.07 9.32
N ILE A 126 6.10 3.81 9.69
CA ILE A 126 5.13 2.79 9.32
C ILE A 126 4.10 2.64 10.44
N TYR A 127 2.85 2.53 10.04
CA TYR A 127 1.70 2.31 10.90
C TYR A 127 1.07 0.97 10.55
N VAL A 128 0.59 0.25 11.54
CA VAL A 128 -0.06 -1.05 11.41
C VAL A 128 -1.52 -0.99 11.84
N THR A 129 -2.37 -1.72 11.15
CA THR A 129 -3.78 -1.90 11.49
C THR A 129 -4.12 -3.39 11.59
N TYR A 130 -5.01 -3.74 12.52
CA TYR A 130 -5.56 -5.09 12.70
C TYR A 130 -7.08 -5.13 12.61
N ASN A 131 -7.70 -4.02 12.20
CA ASN A 131 -9.16 -3.86 12.13
C ASN A 131 -9.62 -3.16 10.85
N GLY A 132 -8.91 -3.44 9.75
CA GLY A 132 -9.28 -2.94 8.42
C GLY A 132 -9.06 -1.45 8.22
N GLY A 133 -8.20 -0.83 9.02
CA GLY A 133 -7.90 0.60 8.94
C GLY A 133 -8.76 1.49 9.85
N ALA A 134 -9.66 0.91 10.65
CA ALA A 134 -10.45 1.70 11.61
C ALA A 134 -9.56 2.39 12.65
N THR A 135 -8.46 1.76 13.02
CA THR A 135 -7.38 2.37 13.81
C THR A 135 -6.01 1.91 13.30
N PHE A 136 -5.01 2.76 13.46
CA PHE A 136 -3.62 2.45 13.20
C PHE A 136 -2.77 2.74 14.44
N GLU A 137 -1.69 1.98 14.58
CA GLU A 137 -0.68 2.18 15.61
C GLU A 137 0.70 2.33 14.95
N PRO A 138 1.57 3.24 15.42
CA PRO A 138 2.92 3.34 14.88
C PRO A 138 3.71 2.07 15.19
N VAL A 139 4.38 1.53 14.18
CA VAL A 139 5.33 0.42 14.38
C VAL A 139 6.51 0.92 15.18
N THR A 140 6.82 0.21 16.27
CA THR A 140 7.99 0.46 17.11
C THR A 140 8.97 -0.67 16.95
N LEU A 141 10.18 -0.36 16.49
CA LEU A 141 11.25 -1.34 16.31
C LEU A 141 12.23 -1.30 17.49
N PRO A 142 12.73 -2.47 17.94
CA PRO A 142 13.69 -2.55 19.04
C PRO A 142 15.10 -2.18 18.55
N LEU A 143 15.37 -0.90 18.27
CA LEU A 143 16.62 -0.42 17.71
C LEU A 143 17.84 -0.80 18.55
N ASP A 144 17.71 -0.89 19.88
CA ASP A 144 18.77 -1.31 20.78
C ASP A 144 19.22 -2.77 20.54
N SER A 145 18.41 -3.57 19.86
CA SER A 145 18.76 -4.94 19.47
C SER A 145 19.62 -5.03 18.20
N ALA A 146 19.78 -3.93 17.49
CA ALA A 146 20.64 -3.86 16.29
C ALA A 146 22.12 -3.85 16.72
N THR A 147 22.68 -5.03 16.86
CA THR A 147 24.04 -5.23 17.37
C THR A 147 25.11 -5.17 16.28
N GLU A 148 24.71 -5.11 15.02
CA GLU A 148 25.59 -5.11 13.86
C GLU A 148 25.09 -4.09 12.84
N LEU A 149 25.99 -3.24 12.38
CA LEU A 149 25.77 -2.31 11.29
C LEU A 149 26.68 -2.67 10.11
N SER A 150 26.37 -2.11 8.94
CA SER A 150 27.24 -2.30 7.77
C SER A 150 28.66 -1.75 8.04
N PRO A 151 29.69 -2.27 7.36
CA PRO A 151 31.04 -1.69 7.44
C PRO A 151 31.07 -0.21 7.09
N TYR A 152 30.27 0.21 6.08
CA TYR A 152 30.13 1.60 5.68
C TYR A 152 29.58 2.48 6.80
N ALA A 153 28.54 2.02 7.49
CA ALA A 153 27.97 2.72 8.64
C ALA A 153 28.97 2.86 9.78
N SER A 154 29.78 1.81 10.01
CA SER A 154 30.82 1.80 11.03
C SER A 154 31.93 2.84 10.74
N GLU A 155 32.31 3.00 9.49
CA GLU A 155 33.28 4.02 9.06
C GLU A 155 32.75 5.44 9.27
N LEU A 156 31.46 5.65 9.07
CA LEU A 156 30.79 6.95 9.27
C LEU A 156 30.33 7.18 10.71
N HIS A 157 30.57 6.25 11.61
CA HIS A 157 30.19 6.31 13.02
C HIS A 157 28.67 6.42 13.24
N PHE A 158 27.89 5.78 12.37
CA PHE A 158 26.44 5.68 12.53
C PHE A 158 26.07 4.75 13.68
N SER A 159 24.95 5.03 14.30
CA SER A 159 24.25 4.18 15.25
C SER A 159 22.89 3.73 14.70
N ALA A 160 22.25 2.75 15.30
CA ALA A 160 20.93 2.32 14.85
C ALA A 160 19.89 3.44 14.87
N SER A 161 20.03 4.44 15.74
CA SER A 161 19.14 5.60 15.82
C SER A 161 19.29 6.61 14.68
N ASP A 162 20.34 6.49 13.86
CA ASP A 162 20.52 7.34 12.68
C ASP A 162 19.69 6.86 11.48
N TYR A 163 19.16 5.63 11.55
CA TYR A 163 18.26 5.05 10.55
C TYR A 163 16.82 5.43 10.87
N GLN A 164 16.34 6.53 10.32
CA GLN A 164 15.04 7.13 10.64
C GLN A 164 13.99 6.96 9.53
N TYR A 165 14.36 6.31 8.44
CA TYR A 165 13.46 6.08 7.32
C TYR A 165 13.02 4.62 7.26
N MET A 166 11.79 4.34 7.69
CA MET A 166 11.18 3.02 7.59
C MET A 166 10.60 2.84 6.19
N MET A 167 11.07 1.83 5.46
CA MET A 167 10.45 1.43 4.20
C MET A 167 9.21 0.59 4.45
N MET A 168 8.27 0.59 3.52
CA MET A 168 7.10 -0.28 3.61
C MET A 168 7.52 -1.74 3.79
N PRO A 169 6.79 -2.51 4.63
CA PRO A 169 7.13 -3.91 4.88
C PRO A 169 7.06 -4.76 3.60
N GLU A 170 8.06 -5.59 3.41
CA GLU A 170 8.07 -6.61 2.35
C GLU A 170 7.60 -7.95 2.96
N LYS A 171 6.66 -8.63 2.28
CA LYS A 171 6.19 -9.96 2.68
C LYS A 171 7.00 -11.06 2.01
N ASP A 172 7.50 -12.01 2.80
CA ASP A 172 8.14 -13.24 2.34
C ASP A 172 7.55 -14.44 3.09
N GLY A 173 6.67 -15.17 2.44
CA GLY A 173 5.88 -16.22 3.08
C GLY A 173 4.99 -15.69 4.21
N ASP A 174 5.22 -16.16 5.43
CA ASP A 174 4.52 -15.71 6.64
C ASP A 174 5.29 -14.62 7.40
N THR A 175 6.47 -14.24 6.91
CA THR A 175 7.34 -13.25 7.52
C THR A 175 7.16 -11.89 6.82
N TYR A 176 7.19 -10.82 7.61
CA TYR A 176 7.27 -9.46 7.10
C TYR A 176 8.58 -8.83 7.51
N LYS A 177 9.20 -8.08 6.61
CA LYS A 177 10.50 -7.43 6.84
C LYS A 177 10.40 -5.93 6.61
N ILE A 178 10.84 -5.14 7.59
CA ILE A 178 11.04 -3.70 7.46
C ILE A 178 12.54 -3.43 7.30
N LYS A 179 12.88 -2.60 6.31
CA LYS A 179 14.20 -2.01 6.16
C LYS A 179 14.17 -0.60 6.71
N LEU A 180 15.17 -0.25 7.50
CA LEU A 180 15.46 1.13 7.88
C LEU A 180 16.69 1.59 7.15
N ILE A 181 16.59 2.76 6.54
CA ILE A 181 17.70 3.44 5.88
C ILE A 181 17.96 4.79 6.53
N ASN A 182 19.12 5.36 6.28
CA ASN A 182 19.36 6.76 6.59
C ASN A 182 19.21 7.63 5.32
N GLN A 183 19.33 8.94 5.47
CA GLN A 183 19.14 9.88 4.35
C GLN A 183 20.15 9.75 3.19
N VAL A 184 21.21 8.97 3.36
CA VAL A 184 22.34 8.91 2.41
C VAL A 184 22.07 7.96 1.25
N GLY A 185 21.03 7.12 1.32
CA GLY A 185 20.60 6.26 0.21
C GLY A 185 20.04 4.92 0.66
N GLU A 186 19.30 4.30 -0.25
CA GLU A 186 18.64 3.00 -0.05
C GLU A 186 19.57 1.80 -0.10
N GLN A 187 20.87 2.05 -0.31
CA GLN A 187 21.88 1.01 -0.56
C GLN A 187 22.46 0.39 0.72
N GLU A 188 22.13 0.94 1.87
CA GLU A 188 22.54 0.37 3.15
C GLU A 188 21.54 0.68 4.26
N GLY A 189 21.48 -0.20 5.24
CA GLY A 189 20.58 -0.03 6.36
C GLY A 189 20.54 -1.24 7.27
N ILE A 190 19.52 -1.29 8.10
CA ILE A 190 19.22 -2.38 9.01
C ILE A 190 17.84 -2.96 8.77
N CYS A 191 17.68 -4.24 9.06
CA CYS A 191 16.44 -4.97 8.83
C CYS A 191 15.87 -5.51 10.15
N PHE A 192 14.56 -5.51 10.22
CA PHE A 192 13.78 -6.19 11.26
C PHE A 192 12.72 -7.06 10.60
N THR A 193 12.46 -8.21 11.21
CA THR A 193 11.44 -9.16 10.75
C THR A 193 10.42 -9.45 11.83
N THR A 194 9.23 -9.84 11.40
CA THR A 194 8.14 -10.29 12.25
C THR A 194 7.47 -11.52 11.65
N GLU A 195 7.06 -12.46 12.47
CA GLU A 195 6.27 -13.65 12.11
C GLU A 195 4.86 -13.61 12.73
N ASP A 196 4.56 -12.54 13.47
CA ASP A 196 3.29 -12.37 14.20
C ASP A 196 2.51 -11.13 13.74
N GLN A 197 2.63 -10.78 12.46
CA GLN A 197 1.95 -9.65 11.83
C GLN A 197 2.33 -8.29 12.42
N GLY A 198 3.59 -8.12 12.83
CA GLY A 198 4.09 -6.84 13.33
C GLY A 198 3.85 -6.56 14.81
N LYS A 199 3.38 -7.55 15.58
CA LYS A 199 3.21 -7.41 17.04
C LYS A 199 4.53 -7.42 17.77
N THR A 200 5.49 -8.25 17.28
CA THR A 200 6.87 -8.26 17.75
C THR A 200 7.83 -8.22 16.56
N TRP A 201 8.93 -7.50 16.73
CA TRP A 201 9.97 -7.35 15.71
C TRP A 201 11.30 -7.84 16.24
N THR A 202 12.05 -8.54 15.40
CA THR A 202 13.38 -9.06 15.71
C THR A 202 14.39 -8.50 14.72
N PHE A 203 15.54 -8.07 15.22
CA PHE A 203 16.64 -7.63 14.37
C PHE A 203 17.10 -8.77 13.45
N ALA A 204 17.16 -8.49 12.15
CA ALA A 204 17.48 -9.47 11.11
C ALA A 204 18.80 -9.19 10.37
N GLY A 205 19.58 -8.23 10.86
CA GLY A 205 20.89 -7.90 10.32
C GLY A 205 20.94 -6.56 9.60
N ALA A 206 22.15 -6.20 9.20
CA ALA A 206 22.42 -5.06 8.34
C ALA A 206 22.52 -5.51 6.87
N PHE A 207 22.25 -4.59 5.95
CA PHE A 207 22.48 -4.79 4.51
C PHE A 207 23.30 -3.63 3.96
N SER A 208 24.06 -3.91 2.90
CA SER A 208 24.81 -2.90 2.15
C SER A 208 25.03 -3.41 0.73
N ASP A 209 24.61 -2.61 -0.23
CA ASP A 209 24.91 -2.83 -1.64
C ASP A 209 26.20 -2.11 -2.08
N TYR A 210 26.85 -1.38 -1.17
CA TYR A 210 28.17 -0.81 -1.39
C TYR A 210 29.22 -1.91 -1.35
N GLY A 211 29.83 -2.25 -2.47
CA GLY A 211 30.96 -3.15 -2.53
C GLY A 211 30.75 -4.46 -3.30
N ASN A 212 29.61 -4.66 -3.95
CA ASN A 212 29.44 -5.79 -4.87
C ASN A 212 29.90 -5.50 -6.33
N ASP A 213 30.49 -4.34 -6.58
CA ASP A 213 31.02 -3.96 -7.88
C ASP A 213 32.51 -4.31 -8.01
N GLY A 214 32.88 -5.54 -7.67
CA GLY A 214 34.27 -5.92 -7.89
C GLY A 214 34.73 -7.27 -7.34
N GLU A 215 34.36 -8.38 -7.97
CA GLU A 215 35.27 -9.52 -8.21
C GLU A 215 34.92 -10.18 -9.55
#